data_c95f5ced89ef861a280662fe0512e4f3
#
_entry.id   c95f5ced89ef861a280662fe0512e4f3
#
_cell.length_a   1.000
_cell.length_b   1.000
_cell.length_c   1.000
_cell.angle_alpha   90.00
_cell.angle_beta   90.00
_cell.angle_gamma   90.00
#
_symmetry.space_group_name_H-M   'P 1'
#
loop_
_entity.id
_entity.type
_entity.pdbx_description
1 polymer ?
#
loop_
_entity_poly.entity_id
_entity_poly.type
_entity_poly.pdbx_seq_one_letter_code
_entity_poly.pdbx_strand_id
1 'polypeptide(L)'
;MPLVPVKRENALAYVPGSHRQDSVFNQYNFGALNPDGKTDVDQVDFSKIAEQSIPDIDADPESFGVVIWDMQPGDCVVFNSRIMHGGSGKLDADRELSVFTTKWLGDDVRIEFRECGMDPDHSAVMTEHGLKPGDRPGTDLYPRVWSRARAC
;
A
#
# COMPACT_ATOMS: atom_id res chain seq x y z
N MET A 1 -6.87 9.14 3.76
CA MET A 1 -7.67 10.33 4.14
C MET A 1 -7.48 11.39 3.06
N PRO A 2 -8.49 11.75 2.30
CA PRO A 2 -8.39 12.80 1.31
C PRO A 2 -8.27 14.19 1.96
N LEU A 3 -7.53 15.08 1.35
CA LEU A 3 -7.40 16.49 1.75
C LEU A 3 -8.28 17.40 0.88
N VAL A 4 -8.79 16.87 -0.21
CA VAL A 4 -9.77 17.49 -1.11
C VAL A 4 -10.93 16.51 -1.35
N PRO A 5 -12.12 16.96 -1.77
CA PRO A 5 -13.22 16.05 -2.11
C PRO A 5 -12.81 15.09 -3.25
N VAL A 6 -13.06 13.80 -3.06
CA VAL A 6 -12.77 12.75 -4.03
C VAL A 6 -14.06 12.07 -4.42
N LYS A 7 -14.36 12.09 -5.71
CA LYS A 7 -15.51 11.36 -6.25
C LYS A 7 -15.15 9.89 -6.43
N ARG A 8 -16.16 9.02 -6.33
CA ARG A 8 -16.04 7.57 -6.51
C ARG A 8 -15.22 7.16 -7.74
N GLU A 9 -15.38 7.84 -8.85
CA GLU A 9 -14.66 7.57 -10.10
C GLU A 9 -13.14 7.78 -10.02
N ASN A 10 -12.68 8.60 -9.05
CA ASN A 10 -11.28 8.93 -8.81
C ASN A 10 -10.76 8.35 -7.48
N ALA A 11 -11.60 7.66 -6.73
CA ALA A 11 -11.25 7.06 -5.45
C ALA A 11 -10.57 5.70 -5.62
N LEU A 12 -9.90 5.24 -4.57
CA LEU A 12 -9.37 3.88 -4.53
C LEU A 12 -10.52 2.86 -4.40
N ALA A 13 -10.42 1.82 -5.19
CA ALA A 13 -11.24 0.62 -5.12
C ALA A 13 -10.59 -0.41 -4.20
N TYR A 14 -11.38 -1.18 -3.49
CA TYR A 14 -10.92 -2.21 -2.56
C TYR A 14 -11.68 -3.52 -2.79
N VAL A 15 -10.99 -4.65 -2.66
CA VAL A 15 -11.59 -5.99 -2.68
C VAL A 15 -11.69 -6.51 -1.24
N PRO A 16 -12.87 -6.41 -0.59
CA PRO A 16 -13.05 -6.83 0.79
C PRO A 16 -12.67 -8.29 1.01
N GLY A 17 -11.91 -8.57 2.07
CA GLY A 17 -11.50 -9.94 2.41
C GLY A 17 -10.26 -10.46 1.67
N SER A 18 -9.80 -9.82 0.61
CA SER A 18 -8.64 -10.27 -0.17
C SER A 18 -7.34 -10.39 0.65
N HIS A 19 -7.20 -9.61 1.72
CA HIS A 19 -6.06 -9.69 2.64
C HIS A 19 -5.96 -11.01 3.43
N ARG A 20 -7.03 -11.82 3.43
CA ARG A 20 -7.08 -13.13 4.13
C ARG A 20 -6.58 -14.28 3.27
N GLN A 21 -6.30 -14.02 2.00
CA GLN A 21 -5.75 -15.03 1.11
C GLN A 21 -4.28 -15.28 1.47
N ASP A 22 -3.87 -16.53 1.47
CA ASP A 22 -2.50 -16.91 1.76
C ASP A 22 -1.55 -16.68 0.56
N SER A 23 -2.12 -16.48 -0.63
CA SER A 23 -1.36 -16.25 -1.85
C SER A 23 -0.69 -14.87 -1.88
N VAL A 24 0.52 -14.83 -2.38
CA VAL A 24 1.24 -13.61 -2.73
C VAL A 24 1.02 -13.33 -4.21
N PHE A 25 0.49 -12.16 -4.52
CA PHE A 25 0.23 -11.75 -5.90
C PHE A 25 1.35 -10.85 -6.43
N ASN A 26 1.62 -10.97 -7.73
CA ASN A 26 2.42 -10.01 -8.45
C ASN A 26 1.77 -8.63 -8.38
N GLN A 27 2.51 -7.63 -7.96
CA GLN A 27 2.01 -6.25 -8.00
C GLN A 27 2.14 -5.72 -9.43
N TYR A 28 1.09 -5.03 -9.92
CA TYR A 28 1.23 -4.16 -11.08
C TYR A 28 1.97 -2.89 -10.66
N ASN A 29 2.80 -2.40 -11.55
CA ASN A 29 3.64 -1.25 -11.30
C ASN A 29 2.85 -0.03 -10.88
N PHE A 30 3.13 0.46 -9.67
CA PHE A 30 2.76 1.78 -9.22
C PHE A 30 3.98 2.67 -9.40
N GLY A 31 4.01 3.47 -10.41
CA GLY A 31 5.11 4.41 -10.56
C GLY A 31 4.85 5.36 -11.72
N ALA A 32 5.29 6.60 -11.57
CA ALA A 32 5.42 7.48 -12.71
C ALA A 32 6.35 6.79 -13.72
N LEU A 33 5.88 6.65 -14.95
CA LEU A 33 6.71 6.15 -16.02
C LEU A 33 7.92 7.08 -16.17
N ASN A 34 9.12 6.51 -16.18
CA ASN A 34 10.31 7.25 -16.61
C ASN A 34 10.12 7.78 -18.05
N PRO A 35 10.88 8.78 -18.49
CA PRO A 35 10.77 9.31 -19.85
C PRO A 35 10.91 8.27 -20.97
N ASP A 36 11.49 7.11 -20.66
CA ASP A 36 11.62 5.97 -21.58
C ASP A 36 10.40 5.01 -21.53
N GLY A 37 9.36 5.36 -20.77
CA GLY A 37 8.15 4.56 -20.61
C GLY A 37 8.29 3.36 -19.68
N LYS A 38 9.41 3.24 -18.96
CA LYS A 38 9.67 2.18 -17.99
C LYS A 38 9.57 2.73 -16.58
N THR A 39 9.20 1.89 -15.65
CA THR A 39 9.29 2.19 -14.22
C THR A 39 10.55 1.51 -13.66
N ASP A 40 11.10 2.03 -12.57
CA ASP A 40 12.21 1.36 -11.87
C ASP A 40 11.80 -0.03 -11.37
N VAL A 41 10.51 -0.27 -11.26
CA VAL A 41 9.90 -1.55 -10.86
C VAL A 41 9.85 -2.56 -12.01
N ASP A 42 9.93 -2.13 -13.28
CA ASP A 42 9.96 -3.03 -14.43
C ASP A 42 11.22 -3.92 -14.47
N GLN A 43 12.24 -3.56 -13.68
CA GLN A 43 13.47 -4.35 -13.54
C GLN A 43 13.34 -5.48 -12.49
N VAL A 44 12.24 -5.50 -11.73
CA VAL A 44 12.03 -6.49 -10.69
C VAL A 44 11.35 -7.71 -11.28
N ASP A 45 12.01 -8.85 -11.17
CA ASP A 45 11.44 -10.15 -11.52
C ASP A 45 10.50 -10.64 -10.41
N PHE A 46 9.27 -10.16 -10.45
CA PHE A 46 8.23 -10.55 -9.48
C PHE A 46 7.90 -12.05 -9.52
N SER A 47 8.25 -12.76 -10.60
CA SER A 47 8.02 -14.21 -10.68
C SER A 47 8.75 -15.00 -9.59
N LYS A 48 9.81 -14.41 -9.01
CA LYS A 48 10.58 -15.03 -7.92
C LYS A 48 9.94 -14.89 -6.54
N ILE A 49 9.01 -13.95 -6.38
CA ILE A 49 8.41 -13.59 -5.09
C ILE A 49 6.89 -13.73 -5.05
N ALA A 50 6.26 -13.90 -6.19
CA ALA A 50 4.82 -13.99 -6.30
C ALA A 50 4.40 -15.33 -6.91
N GLU A 51 3.43 -15.96 -6.27
CA GLU A 51 2.91 -17.26 -6.69
C GLU A 51 1.88 -17.14 -7.81
N GLN A 52 1.20 -16.00 -7.90
CA GLN A 52 0.06 -15.80 -8.79
C GLN A 52 0.03 -14.37 -9.35
N SER A 53 -0.53 -14.25 -10.56
CA SER A 53 -0.91 -12.95 -11.10
C SER A 53 -2.18 -12.44 -10.42
N ILE A 54 -2.28 -11.12 -10.26
CA ILE A 54 -3.53 -10.49 -9.80
C ILE A 54 -4.62 -10.83 -10.83
N PRO A 55 -5.80 -11.31 -10.38
CA PRO A 55 -6.92 -11.52 -11.28
C PRO A 55 -7.36 -10.20 -11.94
N ASP A 56 -7.94 -10.29 -13.13
CA ASP A 56 -8.48 -9.11 -13.83
C ASP A 56 -9.78 -8.65 -13.16
N ILE A 57 -9.61 -7.86 -12.08
CA ILE A 57 -10.72 -7.35 -11.27
C ILE A 57 -11.52 -6.31 -12.06
N ASP A 58 -10.87 -5.57 -12.95
CA ASP A 58 -11.52 -4.51 -13.73
C ASP A 58 -12.47 -5.08 -14.79
N ALA A 59 -12.25 -6.32 -15.23
CA ALA A 59 -13.14 -7.01 -16.17
C ALA A 59 -14.50 -7.37 -15.54
N ASP A 60 -14.53 -7.68 -14.23
CA ASP A 60 -15.78 -8.04 -13.52
C ASP A 60 -15.72 -7.65 -12.04
N PRO A 61 -15.77 -6.34 -11.73
CA PRO A 61 -15.64 -5.84 -10.37
C PRO A 61 -16.77 -6.30 -9.43
N GLU A 62 -17.94 -6.65 -9.98
CA GLU A 62 -19.08 -7.11 -9.18
C GLU A 62 -18.81 -8.50 -8.59
N SER A 63 -18.21 -9.42 -9.34
CA SER A 63 -17.88 -10.76 -8.85
C SER A 63 -16.85 -10.75 -7.73
N PHE A 64 -15.99 -9.72 -7.69
CA PHE A 64 -15.01 -9.50 -6.63
C PHE A 64 -15.57 -8.69 -5.45
N GLY A 65 -16.80 -8.23 -5.55
CA GLY A 65 -17.42 -7.40 -4.51
C GLY A 65 -16.69 -6.07 -4.25
N VAL A 66 -16.15 -5.48 -5.31
CA VAL A 66 -15.37 -4.23 -5.23
C VAL A 66 -16.18 -3.11 -4.57
N VAL A 67 -15.58 -2.45 -3.60
CA VAL A 67 -16.15 -1.28 -2.92
C VAL A 67 -15.35 -0.03 -3.20
N ILE A 68 -16.07 1.06 -3.46
CA ILE A 68 -15.53 2.39 -3.74
C ILE A 68 -16.48 3.42 -3.14
N TRP A 69 -15.97 4.51 -2.60
CA TRP A 69 -16.79 5.57 -1.99
C TRP A 69 -16.44 6.96 -2.52
N ASP A 70 -17.44 7.83 -2.57
CA ASP A 70 -17.21 9.27 -2.54
C ASP A 70 -16.65 9.64 -1.17
N MET A 71 -15.66 10.52 -1.12
CA MET A 71 -15.03 10.91 0.14
C MET A 71 -14.88 12.42 0.25
N GLN A 72 -15.05 12.92 1.45
CA GLN A 72 -14.83 14.32 1.79
C GLN A 72 -13.58 14.47 2.67
N PRO A 73 -12.96 15.66 2.74
CA PRO A 73 -11.94 15.95 3.74
C PRO A 73 -12.44 15.61 5.14
N GLY A 74 -11.67 14.81 5.87
CA GLY A 74 -12.08 14.29 7.19
C GLY A 74 -12.52 12.81 7.17
N ASP A 75 -12.97 12.30 6.04
CA ASP A 75 -13.21 10.86 5.89
C ASP A 75 -11.90 10.09 5.90
N CYS A 76 -11.93 8.85 6.36
CA CYS A 76 -10.78 7.96 6.28
C CYS A 76 -11.18 6.52 5.96
N VAL A 77 -10.31 5.83 5.24
CA VAL A 77 -10.38 4.38 5.08
C VAL A 77 -9.20 3.76 5.81
N VAL A 78 -9.51 2.79 6.68
CA VAL A 78 -8.50 2.01 7.39
C VAL A 78 -8.56 0.58 6.84
N PHE A 79 -7.44 0.08 6.36
CA PHE A 79 -7.40 -1.24 5.75
C PHE A 79 -6.07 -1.95 6.02
N ASN A 80 -6.08 -3.26 5.90
CA ASN A 80 -4.86 -4.07 5.97
C ASN A 80 -4.03 -3.87 4.70
N SER A 81 -2.72 -3.69 4.84
CA SER A 81 -1.82 -3.45 3.70
C SER A 81 -1.85 -4.54 2.62
N ARG A 82 -2.28 -5.76 2.97
CA ARG A 82 -2.42 -6.88 2.04
C ARG A 82 -3.73 -6.87 1.24
N ILE A 83 -4.66 -5.95 1.51
CA ILE A 83 -5.90 -5.89 0.73
C ILE A 83 -5.61 -5.51 -0.71
N MET A 84 -6.21 -6.20 -1.67
CA MET A 84 -6.16 -5.77 -3.06
C MET A 84 -6.89 -4.46 -3.20
N HIS A 85 -6.21 -3.46 -3.71
CA HIS A 85 -6.75 -2.12 -3.93
C HIS A 85 -6.06 -1.45 -5.12
N GLY A 86 -6.73 -0.54 -5.74
CA GLY A 86 -6.19 0.20 -6.89
C GLY A 86 -7.01 1.43 -7.21
N GLY A 87 -6.45 2.33 -7.98
CA GLY A 87 -7.16 3.47 -8.55
C GLY A 87 -7.56 3.21 -9.99
N SER A 88 -8.57 3.93 -10.48
CA SER A 88 -9.01 3.84 -11.87
C SER A 88 -7.98 4.33 -12.88
N GLY A 89 -6.90 4.97 -12.43
CA GLY A 89 -5.92 5.64 -13.28
C GLY A 89 -6.48 6.88 -14.03
N LYS A 90 -7.75 7.16 -13.86
CA LYS A 90 -8.41 8.32 -14.49
C LYS A 90 -8.36 9.49 -13.53
N LEU A 91 -7.32 10.29 -13.65
CA LEU A 91 -7.29 11.60 -13.03
C LEU A 91 -7.80 12.61 -14.07
N ASP A 92 -8.79 13.41 -13.70
CA ASP A 92 -9.13 14.59 -14.48
C ASP A 92 -7.89 15.49 -14.54
N ALA A 93 -7.42 15.81 -15.74
CA ALA A 93 -6.18 16.57 -15.96
C ALA A 93 -6.15 17.91 -15.21
N ASP A 94 -7.32 18.43 -14.83
CA ASP A 94 -7.50 19.73 -14.19
C ASP A 94 -7.73 19.61 -12.65
N ARG A 95 -7.59 18.40 -12.06
CA ARG A 95 -7.83 18.21 -10.62
C ARG A 95 -6.59 17.70 -9.92
N GLU A 96 -6.17 18.44 -8.92
CA GLU A 96 -5.19 17.96 -7.95
C GLU A 96 -5.87 17.01 -6.95
N LEU A 97 -5.32 15.80 -6.82
CA LEU A 97 -5.71 14.84 -5.80
C LEU A 97 -4.65 14.81 -4.70
N SER A 98 -5.03 15.29 -3.52
CA SER A 98 -4.15 15.28 -2.35
C SER A 98 -4.69 14.32 -1.30
N VAL A 99 -3.86 13.34 -0.91
CA VAL A 99 -4.23 12.30 0.06
C VAL A 99 -3.17 12.20 1.14
N PHE A 100 -3.60 12.20 2.39
CA PHE A 100 -2.75 11.91 3.53
C PHE A 100 -2.85 10.42 3.88
N THR A 101 -1.70 9.73 3.89
CA THR A 101 -1.61 8.30 4.22
C THR A 101 -0.67 8.09 5.38
N THR A 102 -1.07 7.22 6.31
CA THR A 102 -0.21 6.74 7.40
C THR A 102 -0.17 5.23 7.40
N LYS A 103 1.00 4.66 7.69
CA LYS A 103 1.19 3.23 7.85
C LYS A 103 1.40 2.90 9.32
N TRP A 104 0.67 1.94 9.84
CA TRP A 104 0.69 1.53 11.24
C TRP A 104 1.21 0.11 11.34
N LEU A 105 2.15 -0.12 12.24
CA LEU A 105 2.81 -1.40 12.44
C LEU A 105 2.31 -2.06 13.72
N GLY A 106 1.97 -3.35 13.64
CA GLY A 106 1.63 -4.15 14.80
C GLY A 106 2.87 -4.61 15.58
N ASP A 107 2.65 -5.16 16.77
CA ASP A 107 3.73 -5.63 17.66
C ASP A 107 4.50 -6.84 17.10
N ASP A 108 3.92 -7.54 16.14
CA ASP A 108 4.47 -8.73 15.47
C ASP A 108 5.32 -8.42 14.25
N VAL A 109 5.29 -7.18 13.78
CA VAL A 109 6.05 -6.76 12.60
C VAL A 109 7.56 -6.89 12.85
N ARG A 110 8.27 -7.35 11.82
CA ARG A 110 9.72 -7.40 11.75
C ARG A 110 10.22 -6.60 10.56
N ILE A 111 11.36 -5.97 10.75
CA ILE A 111 12.08 -5.28 9.66
C ILE A 111 12.53 -6.33 8.65
N GLU A 112 12.31 -6.06 7.39
CA GLU A 112 12.78 -6.84 6.28
C GLU A 112 13.27 -5.91 5.18
N PHE A 113 14.47 -6.15 4.67
CA PHE A 113 15.02 -5.46 3.51
C PHE A 113 14.81 -6.36 2.30
N ARG A 114 14.06 -5.86 1.34
CA ARG A 114 13.76 -6.59 0.11
C ARG A 114 14.44 -5.90 -1.05
N GLU A 115 14.98 -6.70 -1.97
CA GLU A 115 15.56 -6.19 -3.21
C GLU A 115 14.50 -5.52 -4.10
N CYS A 116 13.22 -5.72 -3.80
CA CYS A 116 12.10 -5.19 -4.56
C CYS A 116 10.84 -5.03 -3.71
N GLY A 117 9.94 -4.18 -4.16
CA GLY A 117 8.60 -4.04 -3.55
C GLY A 117 8.56 -3.16 -2.29
N MET A 118 9.60 -2.39 -2.02
CA MET A 118 9.58 -1.32 -1.04
C MET A 118 9.41 0.02 -1.77
N ASP A 119 8.27 0.65 -1.59
CA ASP A 119 8.00 1.97 -2.15
C ASP A 119 7.42 2.91 -1.07
N PRO A 120 8.12 3.98 -0.73
CA PRO A 120 9.53 4.23 -1.04
C PRO A 120 10.48 3.27 -0.30
N ASP A 121 11.67 3.04 -0.87
CA ASP A 121 12.71 2.25 -0.20
C ASP A 121 13.32 3.04 0.98
N HIS A 122 13.09 2.55 2.18
CA HIS A 122 13.61 3.12 3.42
C HIS A 122 14.79 2.34 4.00
N SER A 123 15.33 1.35 3.30
CA SER A 123 16.37 0.46 3.82
C SER A 123 17.63 1.20 4.29
N ALA A 124 18.07 2.21 3.55
CA ALA A 124 19.20 3.04 3.93
C ALA A 124 18.94 3.79 5.24
N VAL A 125 17.78 4.45 5.36
CA VAL A 125 17.38 5.19 6.56
C VAL A 125 17.23 4.25 7.75
N MET A 126 16.62 3.09 7.58
CA MET A 126 16.50 2.07 8.62
C MET A 126 17.89 1.64 9.13
N THR A 127 18.84 1.44 8.21
CA THR A 127 20.22 1.06 8.53
C THR A 127 20.94 2.16 9.33
N GLU A 128 20.78 3.42 8.95
CA GLU A 128 21.31 4.56 9.70
C GLU A 128 20.79 4.63 11.13
N HIS A 129 19.53 4.23 11.35
CA HIS A 129 18.92 4.11 12.67
C HIS A 129 19.25 2.78 13.38
N GLY A 130 20.19 2.00 12.87
CA GLY A 130 20.69 0.76 13.47
C GLY A 130 19.75 -0.43 13.36
N LEU A 131 18.70 -0.33 12.54
CA LEU A 131 17.75 -1.43 12.31
C LEU A 131 18.33 -2.46 11.33
N LYS A 132 18.06 -3.73 11.61
CA LYS A 132 18.49 -4.88 10.82
C LYS A 132 17.28 -5.76 10.48
N PRO A 133 17.38 -6.60 9.44
CA PRO A 133 16.38 -7.63 9.19
C PRO A 133 16.14 -8.50 10.43
N GLY A 134 14.86 -8.70 10.78
CA GLY A 134 14.41 -9.42 11.96
C GLY A 134 14.18 -8.57 13.20
N ASP A 135 14.69 -7.34 13.25
CA ASP A 135 14.45 -6.43 14.37
C ASP A 135 12.97 -6.01 14.47
N ARG A 136 12.55 -5.65 15.67
CA ARG A 136 11.27 -4.94 15.85
C ARG A 136 11.46 -3.47 15.52
N PRO A 137 10.52 -2.83 14.81
CA PRO A 137 10.48 -1.38 14.78
C PRO A 137 10.25 -0.88 16.22
N GLY A 138 10.82 0.25 16.57
CA GLY A 138 10.71 0.75 17.95
C GLY A 138 11.83 1.75 18.28
N THR A 139 12.36 2.35 17.23
CA THR A 139 13.31 3.46 17.30
C THR A 139 12.57 4.79 17.14
N ASP A 140 13.30 5.89 17.16
CA ASP A 140 12.76 7.22 16.87
C ASP A 140 12.17 7.30 15.45
N LEU A 141 12.64 6.46 14.51
CA LEU A 141 12.10 6.35 13.15
C LEU A 141 10.68 5.76 13.16
N TYR A 142 10.41 4.82 14.08
CA TYR A 142 9.11 4.16 14.24
C TYR A 142 8.66 4.27 15.70
N PRO A 143 8.24 5.46 16.15
CA PRO A 143 7.88 5.65 17.54
C PRO A 143 6.64 4.84 17.91
N ARG A 144 6.65 4.27 19.11
CA ARG A 144 5.46 3.60 19.64
C ARG A 144 4.43 4.65 20.03
N VAL A 145 3.33 4.71 19.29
CA VAL A 145 2.24 5.66 19.50
C VAL A 145 1.14 5.14 20.41
N TRP A 146 1.08 3.80 20.62
CA TRP A 146 0.12 3.17 21.53
C TRP A 146 0.69 1.90 22.14
N SER A 147 0.32 1.63 23.39
CA SER A 147 0.57 0.34 24.04
C SER A 147 -0.62 -0.03 24.91
N ARG A 148 -0.91 -1.29 24.99
CA ARG A 148 -1.92 -1.77 25.95
C ARG A 148 -1.41 -1.47 27.36
N ALA A 149 -2.19 -0.75 28.17
CA ALA A 149 -1.89 -0.59 29.59
C ALA A 149 -1.74 -1.99 30.21
N ARG A 150 -0.64 -2.24 30.91
CA ARG A 150 -0.55 -3.44 31.74
C ARG A 150 -1.65 -3.31 32.80
N ALA A 151 -2.57 -4.24 32.85
CA ALA A 151 -3.43 -4.39 34.01
C ALA A 151 -2.52 -4.58 35.23
N CYS A 152 -2.59 -3.67 36.18
CA CYS A 152 -1.94 -3.82 37.49
C CYS A 152 -2.57 -4.97 38.25
#